data_f4c7b27662aeda8d187594a666039716
#
_entry.id   f4c7b27662aeda8d187594a666039716
#
_cell.length_a   1.000
_cell.length_b   1.000
_cell.length_c   1.000
_cell.angle_alpha   90.00
_cell.angle_beta   90.00
_cell.angle_gamma   90.00
#
_symmetry.space_group_name_H-M   'P 1'
#
loop_
_entity.id
_entity.type
_entity.pdbx_description
1 polymer ?
#
loop_
_entity_poly.entity_id
_entity_poly.type
_entity_poly.pdbx_seq_one_letter_code
_entity_poly.pdbx_strand_id
1 'polypeptide(L)'
;INDYKKIVKKNYGNQIYLAHPAHLTLFTIKLKKKLSKNEIIKINKFVKNFKKIKVKINKTKFFYNDPQTKGHTMFLSLKKNTSLVNFQIKIIKFLNEIVETKNIIKKNKFKGKLKKDYKKFGYPFVGKNWIPHFTISSISKKNNLENIQDIVKKNISLSFKVKKISIWIINKNQHKKLYSINLQ
;
A
#
# COMPACT_ATOMS: atom_id res chain seq x y z
N ILE A 1 -10.70 3.68 -10.32
CA ILE A 1 -9.29 4.11 -10.16
C ILE A 1 -8.72 4.48 -11.52
N ASN A 2 -8.96 3.68 -12.55
CA ASN A 2 -8.44 3.97 -13.90
C ASN A 2 -8.95 5.31 -14.45
N ASP A 3 -10.17 5.71 -14.16
CA ASP A 3 -10.71 7.01 -14.59
C ASP A 3 -9.95 8.16 -13.94
N TYR A 4 -9.63 8.04 -12.65
CA TYR A 4 -8.77 9.03 -11.98
C TYR A 4 -7.39 9.14 -12.62
N LYS A 5 -6.80 7.99 -12.99
CA LYS A 5 -5.52 7.97 -13.71
C LYS A 5 -5.60 8.64 -15.08
N LYS A 6 -6.68 8.39 -15.82
CA LYS A 6 -6.94 9.06 -17.12
C LYS A 6 -7.03 10.58 -16.94
N ILE A 7 -7.75 11.04 -15.91
CA ILE A 7 -7.89 12.48 -15.64
C ILE A 7 -6.54 13.10 -15.28
N VAL A 8 -5.75 12.45 -14.40
CA VAL A 8 -4.41 12.94 -14.07
C VAL A 8 -3.53 12.98 -15.32
N LYS A 9 -3.57 11.95 -16.18
CA LYS A 9 -2.81 11.92 -17.43
C LYS A 9 -3.22 13.04 -18.39
N LYS A 10 -4.53 13.33 -18.49
CA LYS A 10 -5.06 14.41 -19.33
C LYS A 10 -4.55 15.78 -18.88
N ASN A 11 -4.53 16.05 -17.56
CA ASN A 11 -4.19 17.36 -17.01
C ASN A 11 -2.67 17.60 -16.85
N TYR A 12 -1.91 16.51 -16.60
CA TYR A 12 -0.49 16.63 -16.22
C TYR A 12 0.46 15.76 -17.04
N GLY A 13 -0.04 15.08 -18.07
CA GLY A 13 0.77 14.14 -18.87
C GLY A 13 1.20 12.89 -18.07
N ASN A 14 2.32 12.32 -18.45
CA ASN A 14 2.86 11.14 -17.76
C ASN A 14 3.42 11.50 -16.40
N GLN A 15 2.89 10.87 -15.37
CA GLN A 15 3.27 11.04 -13.96
C GLN A 15 3.64 9.69 -13.33
N ILE A 16 4.40 9.73 -12.23
CA ILE A 16 4.79 8.53 -11.48
C ILE A 16 3.53 7.76 -11.03
N TYR A 17 3.56 6.43 -11.10
CA TYR A 17 2.50 5.48 -10.75
C TYR A 17 1.29 5.40 -11.68
N LEU A 18 1.19 6.20 -12.74
CA LEU A 18 0.06 6.10 -13.69
C LEU A 18 -0.03 4.70 -14.33
N ALA A 19 1.09 4.12 -14.71
CA ALA A 19 1.15 2.78 -15.32
C ALA A 19 1.03 1.63 -14.30
N HIS A 20 1.19 1.91 -12.99
CA HIS A 20 1.11 0.86 -11.97
C HIS A 20 -0.33 0.34 -11.83
N PRO A 21 -0.54 -0.98 -11.69
CA PRO A 21 -1.87 -1.51 -11.41
C PRO A 21 -2.37 -0.99 -10.06
N ALA A 22 -3.69 -0.79 -9.98
CA ALA A 22 -4.32 -0.39 -8.73
C ALA A 22 -4.13 -1.47 -7.66
N HIS A 23 -3.53 -1.12 -6.53
CA HIS A 23 -3.29 -2.03 -5.42
C HIS A 23 -3.34 -1.32 -4.07
N LEU A 24 -3.66 -2.09 -3.03
CA LEU A 24 -3.60 -1.68 -1.64
C LEU A 24 -2.38 -2.32 -1.00
N THR A 25 -1.40 -1.50 -0.62
CA THR A 25 -0.21 -1.99 0.08
C THR A 25 -0.55 -2.32 1.54
N LEU A 26 -0.42 -3.58 1.91
CA LEU A 26 -0.57 -4.01 3.30
C LEU A 26 0.67 -3.64 4.12
N PHE A 27 1.85 -3.96 3.59
CA PHE A 27 3.14 -3.59 4.18
C PHE A 27 4.29 -3.86 3.21
N THR A 28 5.46 -3.34 3.55
CA THR A 28 6.71 -3.53 2.81
C THR A 28 7.80 -3.90 3.80
N ILE A 29 8.53 -4.96 3.52
CA ILE A 29 9.66 -5.42 4.36
C ILE A 29 10.88 -5.70 3.50
N LYS A 30 12.04 -5.64 4.10
CA LYS A 30 13.30 -6.00 3.47
C LYS A 30 13.70 -7.39 3.95
N LEU A 31 13.78 -8.34 3.04
CA LEU A 31 14.20 -9.71 3.34
C LEU A 31 15.72 -9.84 3.32
N LYS A 32 16.28 -10.74 4.14
CA LYS A 32 17.71 -11.13 4.07
C LYS A 32 17.98 -11.97 2.84
N LYS A 33 17.07 -12.88 2.50
CA LYS A 33 17.12 -13.80 1.35
C LYS A 33 15.80 -13.80 0.58
N LYS A 34 15.81 -14.34 -0.63
CA LYS A 34 14.57 -14.57 -1.39
C LYS A 34 13.66 -15.54 -0.65
N LEU A 35 12.33 -15.39 -0.84
CA LEU A 35 11.36 -16.36 -0.32
C LEU A 35 11.63 -17.74 -0.91
N SER A 36 11.73 -18.74 -0.06
CA SER A 36 11.80 -20.16 -0.42
C SER A 36 10.43 -20.66 -0.86
N LYS A 37 10.40 -21.80 -1.58
CA LYS A 37 9.15 -22.49 -1.94
C LYS A 37 8.31 -22.82 -0.70
N ASN A 38 8.95 -23.25 0.37
CA ASN A 38 8.28 -23.62 1.63
C ASN A 38 7.61 -22.43 2.31
N GLU A 39 8.29 -21.27 2.36
CA GLU A 39 7.71 -20.02 2.89
C GLU A 39 6.49 -19.59 2.05
N ILE A 40 6.56 -19.71 0.73
CA ILE A 40 5.44 -19.39 -0.16
C ILE A 40 4.24 -20.32 0.09
N ILE A 41 4.47 -21.62 0.27
CA ILE A 41 3.42 -22.59 0.60
C ILE A 41 2.76 -22.22 1.94
N LYS A 42 3.55 -21.90 2.96
CA LYS A 42 3.05 -21.45 4.27
C LYS A 42 2.21 -20.17 4.14
N ILE A 43 2.68 -19.18 3.38
CA ILE A 43 1.95 -17.93 3.12
C ILE A 43 0.61 -18.23 2.42
N ASN A 44 0.63 -19.07 1.40
CA ASN A 44 -0.58 -19.45 0.65
C ASN A 44 -1.61 -20.10 1.58
N LYS A 45 -1.19 -21.11 2.38
CA LYS A 45 -2.05 -21.78 3.35
C LYS A 45 -2.64 -20.78 4.38
N PHE A 46 -1.81 -19.91 4.92
CA PHE A 46 -2.26 -18.90 5.88
C PHE A 46 -3.28 -17.92 5.27
N VAL A 47 -3.00 -17.41 4.08
CA VAL A 47 -3.87 -16.43 3.40
C VAL A 47 -5.23 -17.03 3.02
N LYS A 48 -5.29 -18.29 2.62
CA LYS A 48 -6.53 -18.99 2.28
C LYS A 48 -7.50 -19.12 3.46
N ASN A 49 -7.06 -18.96 4.70
CA ASN A 49 -7.95 -18.96 5.87
C ASN A 49 -8.73 -17.65 6.04
N PHE A 50 -8.49 -16.64 5.20
CA PHE A 50 -9.21 -15.38 5.32
C PHE A 50 -10.30 -15.24 4.28
N LYS A 51 -11.46 -14.80 4.74
CA LYS A 51 -12.60 -14.45 3.89
C LYS A 51 -12.31 -13.14 3.12
N LYS A 52 -12.98 -12.96 1.99
CA LYS A 52 -12.96 -11.70 1.24
C LYS A 52 -13.34 -10.53 2.13
N ILE A 53 -12.56 -9.46 2.10
CA ILE A 53 -12.75 -8.30 2.98
C ILE A 53 -13.47 -7.20 2.21
N LYS A 54 -14.62 -6.76 2.73
CA LYS A 54 -15.32 -5.60 2.19
C LYS A 54 -14.56 -4.33 2.56
N VAL A 55 -14.26 -3.49 1.59
CA VAL A 55 -13.60 -2.19 1.76
C VAL A 55 -14.47 -1.10 1.14
N LYS A 56 -14.41 0.08 1.71
CA LYS A 56 -15.12 1.27 1.22
C LYS A 56 -14.12 2.38 0.96
N ILE A 57 -14.18 2.97 -0.24
CA ILE A 57 -13.45 4.20 -0.54
C ILE A 57 -14.13 5.33 0.22
N ASN A 58 -13.33 6.18 0.85
CA ASN A 58 -13.82 7.30 1.62
C ASN A 58 -13.76 8.59 0.81
N LYS A 59 -12.54 9.01 0.44
CA LYS A 59 -12.30 10.23 -0.32
C LYS A 59 -10.94 10.24 -0.99
N THR A 60 -10.77 11.12 -1.96
CA THR A 60 -9.46 11.45 -2.52
C THR A 60 -8.66 12.30 -1.54
N LYS A 61 -7.36 12.03 -1.47
CA LYS A 61 -6.41 12.77 -0.62
C LYS A 61 -5.06 12.88 -1.29
N PHE A 62 -4.19 13.72 -0.70
CA PHE A 62 -2.79 13.86 -1.08
C PHE A 62 -1.84 13.57 0.08
N PHE A 63 -0.72 12.96 -0.23
CA PHE A 63 0.52 13.12 0.52
C PHE A 63 1.31 14.24 -0.14
N TYR A 64 1.19 15.44 0.40
CA TYR A 64 1.95 16.58 -0.09
C TYR A 64 3.44 16.39 0.20
N ASN A 65 4.29 16.82 -0.75
CA ASN A 65 5.75 16.71 -0.62
C ASN A 65 6.21 15.31 -0.23
N ASP A 66 5.62 14.28 -0.87
CA ASP A 66 5.94 12.89 -0.60
C ASP A 66 7.45 12.65 -0.73
N PRO A 67 8.14 12.26 0.35
CA PRO A 67 9.60 12.11 0.33
C PRO A 67 10.09 10.95 -0.57
N GLN A 68 9.20 10.04 -0.95
CA GLN A 68 9.55 8.92 -1.84
C GLN A 68 9.57 9.34 -3.29
N THR A 69 8.63 10.16 -3.71
CA THR A 69 8.47 10.56 -5.12
C THR A 69 8.91 11.98 -5.40
N LYS A 70 9.14 12.77 -4.33
CA LYS A 70 9.43 14.22 -4.37
C LYS A 70 8.32 15.05 -5.04
N GLY A 71 7.12 14.47 -5.18
CA GLY A 71 5.92 15.07 -5.74
C GLY A 71 4.77 15.16 -4.75
N HIS A 72 3.56 15.30 -5.28
CA HIS A 72 2.30 15.25 -4.52
C HIS A 72 1.59 13.94 -4.88
N THR A 73 1.59 12.96 -3.97
CA THR A 73 1.00 11.65 -4.23
C THR A 73 -0.50 11.68 -3.98
N MET A 74 -1.28 11.64 -5.05
CA MET A 74 -2.74 11.53 -5.05
C MET A 74 -3.17 10.10 -4.79
N PHE A 75 -4.12 9.89 -3.88
CA PHE A 75 -4.62 8.57 -3.54
C PHE A 75 -6.08 8.55 -3.12
N LEU A 76 -6.73 7.40 -3.31
CA LEU A 76 -8.04 7.11 -2.74
C LEU A 76 -7.88 6.49 -1.37
N SER A 77 -8.30 7.20 -0.32
CA SER A 77 -8.27 6.69 1.04
C SER A 77 -9.42 5.69 1.25
N LEU A 78 -9.14 4.62 1.98
CA LEU A 78 -10.16 3.66 2.41
C LEU A 78 -10.66 4.01 3.81
N LYS A 79 -11.94 3.76 4.07
CA LYS A 79 -12.47 3.78 5.43
C LYS A 79 -11.85 2.60 6.18
N LYS A 80 -11.15 2.88 7.28
CA LYS A 80 -10.65 1.82 8.15
C LYS A 80 -11.83 1.06 8.75
N ASN A 81 -11.75 -0.25 8.73
CA ASN A 81 -12.62 -1.12 9.50
C ASN A 81 -11.78 -2.16 10.27
N THR A 82 -12.34 -2.71 11.30
CA THR A 82 -11.65 -3.65 12.21
C THR A 82 -11.14 -4.88 11.46
N SER A 83 -11.93 -5.44 10.54
CA SER A 83 -11.54 -6.62 9.76
C SER A 83 -10.30 -6.37 8.90
N LEU A 84 -10.24 -5.22 8.20
CA LEU A 84 -9.12 -4.86 7.36
C LEU A 84 -7.84 -4.60 8.17
N VAL A 85 -7.97 -3.92 9.31
CA VAL A 85 -6.85 -3.63 10.21
C VAL A 85 -6.32 -4.90 10.86
N ASN A 86 -7.21 -5.77 11.36
CA ASN A 86 -6.82 -7.05 11.96
C ASN A 86 -6.17 -7.97 10.93
N PHE A 87 -6.66 -7.96 9.70
CA PHE A 87 -6.05 -8.70 8.61
C PHE A 87 -4.60 -8.26 8.36
N GLN A 88 -4.35 -6.94 8.27
CA GLN A 88 -3.00 -6.41 8.12
C GLN A 88 -2.08 -6.87 9.27
N ILE A 89 -2.54 -6.73 10.51
CA ILE A 89 -1.75 -7.10 11.70
C ILE A 89 -1.42 -8.60 11.71
N LYS A 90 -2.42 -9.46 11.41
CA LYS A 90 -2.23 -10.91 11.39
C LYS A 90 -1.22 -11.34 10.32
N ILE A 91 -1.30 -10.76 9.12
CA ILE A 91 -0.34 -11.05 8.05
C ILE A 91 1.07 -10.61 8.43
N ILE A 92 1.23 -9.41 8.99
CA ILE A 92 2.55 -8.90 9.39
C ILE A 92 3.16 -9.79 10.48
N LYS A 93 2.38 -10.17 11.50
CA LYS A 93 2.85 -11.07 12.56
C LYS A 93 3.30 -12.41 11.98
N PHE A 94 2.43 -13.05 11.22
CA PHE A 94 2.72 -14.35 10.61
C PHE A 94 3.98 -14.31 9.74
N LEU A 95 4.14 -13.28 8.92
CA LEU A 95 5.33 -13.17 8.07
C LEU A 95 6.61 -12.93 8.87
N ASN A 96 6.56 -12.16 9.95
CA ASN A 96 7.72 -11.99 10.83
C ASN A 96 8.15 -13.27 11.55
N GLU A 97 7.26 -14.25 11.68
CA GLU A 97 7.58 -15.58 12.25
C GLU A 97 8.25 -16.50 11.23
N ILE A 98 7.95 -16.36 9.95
CA ILE A 98 8.40 -17.32 8.93
C ILE A 98 9.48 -16.80 7.99
N VAL A 99 9.75 -15.49 7.94
CA VAL A 99 10.75 -14.90 7.05
C VAL A 99 11.80 -14.11 7.81
N GLU A 100 13.04 -14.23 7.37
CA GLU A 100 14.14 -13.45 7.92
C GLU A 100 14.16 -12.03 7.32
N THR A 101 13.89 -11.04 8.15
CA THR A 101 13.90 -9.63 7.74
C THR A 101 15.26 -8.99 7.96
N LYS A 102 15.64 -8.08 7.08
CA LYS A 102 16.76 -7.16 7.33
C LYS A 102 16.24 -5.99 8.14
N ASN A 103 16.54 -5.97 9.43
CA ASN A 103 16.28 -4.80 10.28
C ASN A 103 17.26 -3.68 9.91
N ILE A 104 16.95 -2.95 8.84
CA ILE A 104 17.69 -1.73 8.51
C ILE A 104 17.13 -0.62 9.38
N ILE A 105 17.59 -0.58 10.61
CA ILE A 105 17.37 0.57 11.48
C ILE A 105 18.19 1.72 10.92
N LYS A 106 17.64 2.49 10.00
CA LYS A 106 18.15 3.85 9.76
C LYS A 106 17.91 4.61 11.05
N LYS A 107 18.98 4.82 11.82
CA LYS A 107 18.94 5.58 13.07
C LYS A 107 18.13 6.85 12.82
N ASN A 108 17.08 7.07 13.65
CA ASN A 108 16.28 8.30 13.73
C ASN A 108 15.27 8.64 12.62
N LYS A 109 14.91 7.71 11.72
CA LYS A 109 13.89 8.00 10.70
C LYS A 109 12.46 8.12 11.25
N PHE A 110 12.16 7.39 12.33
CA PHE A 110 10.82 7.36 12.95
C PHE A 110 10.88 7.73 14.43
N LYS A 111 9.83 8.40 14.93
CA LYS A 111 9.67 8.80 16.33
C LYS A 111 8.45 8.10 16.96
N GLY A 112 8.37 8.07 18.29
CA GLY A 112 7.23 7.57 19.04
C GLY A 112 6.77 6.17 18.65
N LYS A 113 5.50 6.00 18.40
CA LYS A 113 4.87 4.72 18.07
C LYS A 113 5.34 4.14 16.75
N LEU A 114 5.60 4.96 15.73
CA LEU A 114 6.14 4.51 14.45
C LEU A 114 7.50 3.84 14.62
N LYS A 115 8.34 4.36 15.53
CA LYS A 115 9.64 3.75 15.86
C LYS A 115 9.45 2.39 16.56
N LYS A 116 8.46 2.29 17.48
CA LYS A 116 8.13 1.03 18.16
C LYS A 116 7.64 -0.03 17.16
N ASP A 117 6.69 0.34 16.28
CA ASP A 117 6.16 -0.55 15.25
C ASP A 117 7.27 -0.99 14.28
N TYR A 118 8.15 -0.06 13.85
CA TYR A 118 9.26 -0.40 12.98
C TYR A 118 10.26 -1.38 13.61
N LYS A 119 10.61 -1.18 14.89
CA LYS A 119 11.47 -2.12 15.64
C LYS A 119 10.84 -3.51 15.74
N LYS A 120 9.52 -3.56 16.01
CA LYS A 120 8.80 -4.81 16.24
C LYS A 120 8.50 -5.57 14.94
N PHE A 121 8.14 -4.88 13.87
CA PHE A 121 7.57 -5.47 12.67
C PHE A 121 8.40 -5.23 11.40
N GLY A 122 9.52 -4.49 11.47
CA GLY A 122 10.26 -4.06 10.29
C GLY A 122 9.50 -3.05 9.39
N TYR A 123 8.32 -2.59 9.84
CA TYR A 123 7.44 -1.69 9.11
C TYR A 123 6.75 -0.72 10.09
N PRO A 124 6.76 0.60 9.83
CA PRO A 124 6.29 1.59 10.81
C PRO A 124 4.76 1.77 10.80
N PHE A 125 4.08 1.45 9.70
CA PHE A 125 2.65 1.72 9.53
C PHE A 125 1.83 0.46 9.81
N VAL A 126 1.65 0.12 11.10
CA VAL A 126 0.90 -1.06 11.52
C VAL A 126 -0.36 -0.66 12.29
N GLY A 127 -1.46 -1.32 12.03
CA GLY A 127 -2.71 -1.15 12.75
C GLY A 127 -3.24 0.29 12.68
N LYS A 128 -3.31 0.97 13.82
CA LYS A 128 -3.83 2.36 13.90
C LYS A 128 -3.01 3.36 13.08
N ASN A 129 -1.72 3.12 12.90
CA ASN A 129 -0.82 3.99 12.13
C ASN A 129 -0.85 3.74 10.62
N TRP A 130 -1.50 2.67 10.18
CA TRP A 130 -1.65 2.37 8.77
C TRP A 130 -2.73 3.25 8.12
N ILE A 131 -2.43 3.78 6.95
CA ILE A 131 -3.37 4.53 6.11
C ILE A 131 -3.67 3.67 4.88
N PRO A 132 -4.76 2.87 4.89
CA PRO A 132 -5.13 2.07 3.73
C PRO A 132 -5.56 2.97 2.57
N HIS A 133 -4.91 2.80 1.42
CA HIS A 133 -5.15 3.65 0.26
C HIS A 133 -4.79 2.96 -1.06
N PHE A 134 -5.38 3.45 -2.14
CA PHE A 134 -4.97 3.16 -3.52
C PHE A 134 -4.26 4.37 -4.09
N THR A 135 -3.02 4.24 -4.42
CA THR A 135 -2.27 5.30 -5.11
C THR A 135 -2.79 5.46 -6.53
N ILE A 136 -3.08 6.70 -6.93
CA ILE A 136 -3.46 7.08 -8.28
C ILE A 136 -2.21 7.48 -9.05
N SER A 137 -1.51 8.49 -8.58
CA SER A 137 -0.32 9.05 -9.22
C SER A 137 0.47 9.89 -8.23
N SER A 138 1.73 10.14 -8.52
CA SER A 138 2.49 11.22 -7.87
C SER A 138 2.76 12.32 -8.89
N ILE A 139 2.14 13.47 -8.67
CA ILE A 139 2.19 14.63 -9.53
C ILE A 139 3.41 15.47 -9.18
N SER A 140 4.15 15.90 -10.18
CA SER A 140 5.33 16.76 -9.98
C SER A 140 4.98 18.02 -9.22
N LYS A 141 5.87 18.49 -8.33
CA LYS A 141 5.71 19.77 -7.58
C LYS A 141 5.62 20.99 -8.46
N LYS A 142 6.10 20.92 -9.70
CA LYS A 142 6.03 22.01 -10.68
C LYS A 142 4.61 22.24 -11.21
N ASN A 143 3.72 21.28 -11.02
CA ASN A 143 2.35 21.36 -11.54
C ASN A 143 1.42 22.00 -10.49
N ASN A 144 0.57 22.93 -10.94
CA ASN A 144 -0.51 23.45 -10.13
C ASN A 144 -1.60 22.38 -9.98
N LEU A 145 -2.04 22.14 -8.73
CA LEU A 145 -3.06 21.14 -8.42
C LEU A 145 -4.50 21.64 -8.57
N GLU A 146 -4.71 22.92 -8.90
CA GLU A 146 -6.06 23.50 -9.04
C GLU A 146 -6.91 22.77 -10.06
N ASN A 147 -6.33 22.31 -11.17
CA ASN A 147 -7.03 21.60 -12.25
C ASN A 147 -7.70 20.27 -11.82
N ILE A 148 -7.39 19.75 -10.63
CA ILE A 148 -7.98 18.52 -10.10
C ILE A 148 -8.67 18.72 -8.74
N GLN A 149 -8.80 19.96 -8.26
CA GLN A 149 -9.45 20.23 -6.97
C GLN A 149 -10.87 19.71 -6.91
N ASP A 150 -11.66 19.83 -7.99
CA ASP A 150 -13.03 19.35 -8.04
C ASP A 150 -13.13 17.83 -7.91
N ILE A 151 -12.12 17.11 -8.42
CA ILE A 151 -12.05 15.65 -8.28
C ILE A 151 -11.75 15.29 -6.83
N VAL A 152 -10.91 16.06 -6.16
CA VAL A 152 -10.55 15.85 -4.75
C VAL A 152 -11.73 16.10 -3.83
N LYS A 153 -12.55 17.11 -4.15
CA LYS A 153 -13.75 17.48 -3.38
C LYS A 153 -14.90 16.49 -3.53
N LYS A 154 -14.94 15.69 -4.61
CA LYS A 154 -16.03 14.72 -4.83
C LYS A 154 -16.06 13.66 -3.74
N ASN A 155 -17.20 13.50 -3.12
CA ASN A 155 -17.47 12.39 -2.22
C ASN A 155 -17.58 11.08 -3.01
N ILE A 156 -16.76 10.09 -2.62
CA ILE A 156 -16.74 8.78 -3.26
C ILE A 156 -17.38 7.78 -2.32
N SER A 157 -18.49 7.18 -2.71
CA SER A 157 -19.12 6.10 -1.95
C SER A 157 -19.10 4.80 -2.74
N LEU A 158 -17.90 4.21 -2.89
CA LEU A 158 -17.72 2.95 -3.60
C LEU A 158 -17.25 1.88 -2.62
N SER A 159 -17.92 0.73 -2.63
CA SER A 159 -17.55 -0.45 -1.84
C SER A 159 -17.26 -1.63 -2.75
N PHE A 160 -16.28 -2.43 -2.39
CA PHE A 160 -15.96 -3.67 -3.09
C PHE A 160 -15.33 -4.69 -2.16
N LYS A 161 -15.24 -5.95 -2.59
CA LYS A 161 -14.57 -7.02 -1.85
C LYS A 161 -13.16 -7.21 -2.39
N VAL A 162 -12.16 -7.17 -1.51
CA VAL A 162 -10.79 -7.60 -1.82
C VAL A 162 -10.81 -9.12 -1.98
N LYS A 163 -10.41 -9.59 -3.17
CA LYS A 163 -10.47 -11.02 -3.54
C LYS A 163 -9.10 -11.69 -3.55
N LYS A 164 -8.02 -10.91 -3.65
CA LYS A 164 -6.66 -11.44 -3.85
C LYS A 164 -5.64 -10.67 -3.03
N ILE A 165 -4.60 -11.39 -2.60
CA ILE A 165 -3.34 -10.81 -2.13
C ILE A 165 -2.28 -11.11 -3.16
N SER A 166 -1.38 -10.17 -3.38
CA SER A 166 -0.23 -10.38 -4.27
C SER A 166 1.06 -10.09 -3.53
N ILE A 167 2.07 -10.89 -3.79
CA ILE A 167 3.44 -10.70 -3.33
C ILE A 167 4.23 -10.10 -4.47
N TRP A 168 4.92 -9.00 -4.20
CA TRP A 168 5.72 -8.29 -5.18
C TRP A 168 7.16 -8.14 -4.71
N ILE A 169 8.11 -8.27 -5.63
CA ILE A 169 9.48 -7.79 -5.44
C ILE A 169 9.55 -6.35 -5.95
N ILE A 170 10.09 -5.48 -5.10
CA ILE A 170 10.37 -4.10 -5.43
C ILE A 170 11.88 -3.95 -5.47
N ASN A 171 12.44 -3.72 -6.66
CA ASN A 171 13.86 -3.49 -6.86
C ASN A 171 14.05 -2.17 -7.60
N LYS A 172 14.60 -1.14 -6.92
CA LYS A 172 14.71 0.24 -7.44
C LYS A 172 13.38 0.69 -8.06
N ASN A 173 13.32 0.77 -9.39
CA ASN A 173 12.15 1.24 -10.12
C ASN A 173 11.31 0.11 -10.75
N GLN A 174 11.67 -1.15 -10.51
CA GLN A 174 10.96 -2.31 -11.06
C GLN A 174 10.12 -3.00 -9.99
N HIS A 175 8.85 -3.22 -10.32
CA HIS A 175 7.90 -3.94 -9.49
C HIS A 175 7.49 -5.22 -10.22
N LYS A 176 7.97 -6.36 -9.72
CA LYS A 176 7.64 -7.68 -10.29
C LYS A 176 6.70 -8.42 -9.35
N LYS A 177 5.52 -8.77 -9.88
CA LYS A 177 4.60 -9.66 -9.17
C LYS A 177 5.15 -11.08 -9.18
N LEU A 178 5.29 -11.69 -7.99
CA LEU A 178 5.72 -13.06 -7.83
C LEU A 178 4.53 -14.02 -7.78
N TYR A 179 3.58 -13.74 -6.88
CA TYR A 179 2.47 -14.63 -6.58
C TYR A 179 1.18 -13.85 -6.39
N SER A 180 0.06 -14.52 -6.63
CA SER A 180 -1.27 -14.03 -6.34
C SER A 180 -2.07 -15.14 -5.67
N ILE A 181 -2.67 -14.85 -4.53
CA ILE A 181 -3.38 -15.80 -3.68
C ILE A 181 -4.81 -15.30 -3.51
N ASN A 182 -5.79 -16.15 -3.81
CA ASN A 182 -7.20 -15.82 -3.61
C ASN A 182 -7.57 -15.95 -2.12
N LEU A 183 -8.39 -15.01 -1.64
CA LEU A 183 -9.11 -15.10 -0.38
C LEU A 183 -10.37 -15.95 -0.58
N GLN A 184 -10.81 -16.64 0.45
CA GLN A 184 -12.06 -17.42 0.45
C GLN A 184 -13.30 -16.54 0.37
#